data_f6094e5731b51ee9ea790b2dc3367fe0
#
_entry.id   f6094e5731b51ee9ea790b2dc3367fe0
#
_cell.length_a   1.000
_cell.length_b   1.000
_cell.length_c   1.000
_cell.angle_alpha   90.00
_cell.angle_beta   90.00
_cell.angle_gamma   90.00
#
_symmetry.space_group_name_H-M   'P 1'
#
loop_
_entity.id
_entity.type
_entity.pdbx_description
1 polymer ?
#
loop_
_entity_poly.entity_id
_entity_poly.type
_entity_poly.pdbx_seq_one_letter_code
_entity_poly.pdbx_strand_id
1 'polypeptide(L)'
;MNIDEMIEVMQAYVRGEAIEVSDKGADDWSEIKYQLWDWNSFEYRVKPKNRKFGEGDKVIEKDAQMLSLEGENNNYIWTVKGYTEDGGIEFKGGAIIPEHQVCEEYVKIDDALWYWEFKMSDGWHISQTRMTRSEARALVGESVDIAPLYALGFRVKDTK
;
A
#
# COMPACT_ATOMS: atom_id res chain seq x y z
N MET A 1 -21.83 12.84 -13.71
CA MET A 1 -20.77 13.81 -13.33
C MET A 1 -21.38 15.20 -13.28
N ASN A 2 -21.20 15.94 -12.20
CA ASN A 2 -21.66 17.31 -12.03
C ASN A 2 -20.61 18.32 -12.57
N ILE A 3 -20.94 19.61 -12.59
CA ILE A 3 -20.06 20.66 -13.16
C ILE A 3 -18.75 20.78 -12.35
N ASP A 4 -18.82 20.66 -11.03
CA ASP A 4 -17.64 20.79 -10.16
C ASP A 4 -16.65 19.64 -10.41
N GLU A 5 -17.15 18.41 -10.57
CA GLU A 5 -16.35 17.24 -10.95
C GLU A 5 -15.68 17.42 -12.32
N MET A 6 -16.39 18.00 -13.30
CA MET A 6 -15.82 18.31 -14.61
C MET A 6 -14.70 19.34 -14.52
N ILE A 7 -14.88 20.39 -13.71
CA ILE A 7 -13.87 21.42 -13.48
C ILE A 7 -12.63 20.80 -12.83
N GLU A 8 -12.79 19.94 -11.84
CA GLU A 8 -11.68 19.26 -11.16
C GLU A 8 -10.84 18.41 -12.12
N VAL A 9 -11.49 17.60 -12.97
CA VAL A 9 -10.82 16.79 -14.00
C VAL A 9 -10.05 17.68 -14.99
N MET A 10 -10.65 18.78 -15.44
CA MET A 10 -9.98 19.73 -16.37
C MET A 10 -8.80 20.43 -15.70
N GLN A 11 -8.89 20.80 -14.43
CA GLN A 11 -7.80 21.37 -13.67
C GLN A 11 -6.66 20.37 -13.47
N ALA A 12 -6.98 19.11 -13.17
CA ALA A 12 -5.99 18.05 -13.06
C ALA A 12 -5.24 17.84 -14.38
N TYR A 13 -5.95 17.89 -15.50
CA TYR A 13 -5.34 17.83 -16.83
C TYR A 13 -4.36 18.99 -17.07
N VAL A 14 -4.75 20.22 -16.71
CA VAL A 14 -3.87 21.41 -16.83
C VAL A 14 -2.61 21.27 -15.95
N ARG A 15 -2.72 20.59 -14.80
CA ARG A 15 -1.55 20.27 -13.95
C ARG A 15 -0.68 19.15 -14.51
N GLY A 16 -1.07 18.52 -15.63
CA GLY A 16 -0.33 17.42 -16.25
C GLY A 16 -0.61 16.05 -15.63
N GLU A 17 -1.69 15.92 -14.88
CA GLU A 17 -2.12 14.62 -14.35
C GLU A 17 -2.73 13.77 -15.47
N ALA A 18 -2.52 12.46 -15.41
CA ALA A 18 -3.11 11.54 -16.38
C ALA A 18 -4.63 11.46 -16.17
N ILE A 19 -5.38 11.58 -17.25
CA ILE A 19 -6.84 11.48 -17.24
C ILE A 19 -7.25 10.21 -17.97
N GLU A 20 -8.24 9.51 -17.44
CA GLU A 20 -8.88 8.35 -18.07
C GLU A 20 -10.28 8.72 -18.54
N VAL A 21 -10.69 8.06 -19.61
CA VAL A 21 -12.03 8.20 -20.24
C VAL A 21 -12.67 6.82 -20.36
N SER A 22 -13.98 6.77 -20.17
CA SER A 22 -14.83 5.59 -20.41
C SER A 22 -16.12 6.02 -21.09
N ASP A 23 -16.74 5.14 -21.88
CA ASP A 23 -18.11 5.33 -22.34
C ASP A 23 -19.07 5.39 -21.14
N LYS A 24 -20.11 6.25 -21.23
CA LYS A 24 -21.08 6.37 -20.14
C LYS A 24 -21.73 5.03 -19.79
N GLY A 25 -21.56 4.64 -18.52
CA GLY A 25 -22.12 3.40 -17.99
C GLY A 25 -21.29 2.14 -18.30
N ALA A 26 -20.15 2.29 -18.95
CA ALA A 26 -19.13 1.25 -19.06
C ALA A 26 -18.10 1.41 -17.94
N ASP A 27 -17.32 0.37 -17.66
CA ASP A 27 -16.23 0.40 -16.67
C ASP A 27 -14.89 0.01 -17.33
N ASP A 28 -14.71 0.49 -18.58
CA ASP A 28 -13.54 0.25 -19.42
C ASP A 28 -12.71 1.53 -19.57
N TRP A 29 -11.99 1.89 -18.54
CA TRP A 29 -11.22 3.11 -18.46
C TRP A 29 -9.94 3.04 -19.29
N SER A 30 -9.72 4.03 -20.17
CA SER A 30 -8.52 4.17 -20.99
C SER A 30 -7.94 5.59 -20.88
N GLU A 31 -6.62 5.70 -20.94
CA GLU A 31 -5.95 7.00 -20.82
C GLU A 31 -6.19 7.83 -22.10
N ILE A 32 -6.61 9.09 -21.92
CA ILE A 32 -6.82 9.99 -23.06
C ILE A 32 -5.50 10.41 -23.70
N LYS A 33 -5.44 10.30 -25.01
CA LYS A 33 -4.26 10.71 -25.82
C LYS A 33 -4.43 12.08 -26.47
N TYR A 34 -5.65 12.56 -26.59
CA TYR A 34 -5.99 13.80 -27.30
C TYR A 34 -7.09 14.56 -26.55
N GLN A 35 -7.03 15.89 -26.59
CA GLN A 35 -8.02 16.80 -25.97
C GLN A 35 -9.31 16.87 -26.76
N LEU A 36 -10.22 15.96 -26.54
CA LEU A 36 -11.60 16.08 -26.98
C LEU A 36 -12.51 15.77 -25.80
N TRP A 37 -12.99 16.84 -25.15
CA TRP A 37 -13.95 16.73 -24.05
C TRP A 37 -15.37 16.59 -24.61
N ASP A 38 -15.93 15.41 -24.58
CA ASP A 38 -17.34 15.14 -24.87
C ASP A 38 -18.05 14.54 -23.66
N TRP A 39 -18.47 15.41 -22.77
CA TRP A 39 -19.17 15.05 -21.55
C TRP A 39 -20.58 14.47 -21.77
N ASN A 40 -21.09 14.50 -23.01
CA ASN A 40 -22.38 13.89 -23.35
C ASN A 40 -22.25 12.38 -23.56
N SER A 41 -21.18 11.96 -24.20
CA SER A 41 -20.92 10.55 -24.58
C SER A 41 -20.02 9.82 -23.59
N PHE A 42 -19.10 10.53 -22.92
CA PHE A 42 -18.05 9.95 -22.10
C PHE A 42 -18.09 10.43 -20.65
N GLU A 43 -17.51 9.63 -19.79
CA GLU A 43 -17.12 9.99 -18.43
C GLU A 43 -15.60 10.12 -18.36
N TYR A 44 -15.12 11.05 -17.53
CA TYR A 44 -13.69 11.32 -17.36
C TYR A 44 -13.36 11.28 -15.88
N ARG A 45 -12.17 10.79 -15.56
CA ARG A 45 -11.61 10.84 -14.21
C ARG A 45 -10.13 11.09 -14.22
N VAL A 46 -9.60 11.64 -13.15
CA VAL A 46 -8.17 11.62 -12.90
C VAL A 46 -7.75 10.17 -12.73
N LYS A 47 -6.75 9.72 -13.51
CA LYS A 47 -6.25 8.36 -13.41
C LYS A 47 -5.83 8.06 -11.97
N PRO A 48 -6.39 7.02 -11.32
CA PRO A 48 -5.98 6.66 -10.00
C PRO A 48 -4.48 6.37 -9.96
N LYS A 49 -3.74 7.11 -9.13
CA LYS A 49 -2.33 6.81 -8.92
C LYS A 49 -2.23 5.42 -8.31
N ASN A 50 -1.50 4.52 -8.97
CA ASN A 50 -1.25 3.18 -8.45
C ASN A 50 -0.26 3.29 -7.27
N ARG A 51 -0.80 3.68 -6.11
CA ARG A 51 0.00 3.95 -4.91
C ARG A 51 0.41 2.64 -4.26
N LYS A 52 1.70 2.52 -3.96
CA LYS A 52 2.26 1.33 -3.31
C LYS A 52 1.70 1.12 -1.90
N PHE A 53 1.39 2.21 -1.19
CA PHE A 53 0.91 2.17 0.18
C PHE A 53 -0.50 2.77 0.26
N GLY A 54 -1.38 2.16 1.07
CA GLY A 54 -2.73 2.64 1.36
C GLY A 54 -2.84 3.21 2.77
N GLU A 55 -3.91 3.94 3.04
CA GLU A 55 -4.23 4.37 4.40
C GLU A 55 -4.40 3.16 5.32
N GLY A 56 -3.81 3.22 6.50
CA GLY A 56 -3.82 2.12 7.47
C GLY A 56 -2.71 1.08 7.26
N ASP A 57 -2.00 1.07 6.13
CA ASP A 57 -0.88 0.18 5.92
C ASP A 57 0.19 0.40 6.99
N LYS A 58 0.68 -0.69 7.54
CA LYS A 58 1.84 -0.70 8.42
C LYS A 58 3.09 -0.98 7.60
N VAL A 59 4.07 -0.11 7.74
CA VAL A 59 5.35 -0.20 7.01
C VAL A 59 6.52 -0.20 7.98
N ILE A 60 7.63 -0.76 7.55
CA ILE A 60 8.88 -0.81 8.30
C ILE A 60 10.05 -0.47 7.38
N GLU A 61 11.05 0.22 7.91
CA GLU A 61 12.28 0.51 7.17
C GLU A 61 13.02 -0.78 6.82
N LYS A 62 13.46 -0.90 5.57
CA LYS A 62 14.18 -2.10 5.09
C LYS A 62 15.49 -2.32 5.87
N ASP A 63 16.15 -1.25 6.29
CA ASP A 63 17.39 -1.31 7.05
C ASP A 63 17.21 -1.87 8.48
N ALA A 64 15.97 -1.82 8.99
CA ALA A 64 15.62 -2.41 10.28
C ALA A 64 15.56 -3.95 10.27
N GLN A 65 15.75 -4.60 9.12
CA GLN A 65 15.65 -6.08 8.98
C GLN A 65 16.58 -6.87 9.89
N MET A 66 17.68 -6.26 10.33
CA MET A 66 18.68 -6.88 11.22
C MET A 66 18.44 -6.56 12.69
N LEU A 67 17.52 -5.66 13.00
CA LEU A 67 17.22 -5.26 14.37
C LEU A 67 16.23 -6.22 15.02
N SER A 68 16.44 -6.51 16.29
CA SER A 68 15.44 -7.16 17.13
C SER A 68 14.35 -6.13 17.47
N LEU A 69 13.11 -6.46 17.18
CA LEU A 69 11.97 -5.59 17.48
C LEU A 69 11.38 -5.92 18.86
N GLU A 70 12.24 -6.19 19.86
CA GLU A 70 11.82 -6.46 21.22
C GLU A 70 11.42 -5.18 21.96
N GLY A 71 10.29 -5.25 22.67
CA GLY A 71 9.82 -4.20 23.58
C GLY A 71 8.58 -3.46 23.11
N GLU A 72 7.96 -2.74 24.05
CA GLU A 72 6.71 -1.99 23.85
C GLU A 72 6.85 -0.77 22.91
N ASN A 73 8.09 -0.38 22.61
CA ASN A 73 8.41 0.72 21.71
C ASN A 73 8.83 0.22 20.34
N ASN A 74 7.89 -0.31 19.57
CA ASN A 74 8.08 -0.61 18.13
C ASN A 74 8.16 0.69 17.30
N ASN A 75 9.14 1.54 17.59
CA ASN A 75 9.38 2.82 16.88
C ASN A 75 9.73 2.65 15.41
N TYR A 76 9.93 1.42 14.94
CA TYR A 76 10.30 1.11 13.56
C TYR A 76 9.08 0.81 12.66
N ILE A 77 7.90 0.60 13.27
CA ILE A 77 6.67 0.31 12.54
C ILE A 77 5.84 1.58 12.46
N TRP A 78 5.69 2.09 11.24
CA TRP A 78 4.92 3.28 10.94
C TRP A 78 3.57 2.90 10.34
N THR A 79 2.53 3.68 10.64
CA THR A 79 1.22 3.49 10.02
C THR A 79 0.96 4.65 9.07
N VAL A 80 0.68 4.34 7.83
CA VAL A 80 0.31 5.33 6.81
C VAL A 80 -1.04 5.96 7.19
N LYS A 81 -1.09 7.29 7.25
CA LYS A 81 -2.31 8.06 7.47
C LYS A 81 -2.95 8.46 6.14
N GLY A 82 -2.14 8.77 5.14
CA GLY A 82 -2.60 9.17 3.83
C GLY A 82 -1.50 9.83 3.01
N TYR A 83 -1.92 10.50 1.95
CA TYR A 83 -1.02 11.26 1.07
C TYR A 83 -1.29 12.74 1.19
N THR A 84 -0.23 13.55 1.15
CA THR A 84 -0.33 15.01 1.09
C THR A 84 -0.52 15.48 -0.36
N GLU A 85 -1.01 16.70 -0.54
CA GLU A 85 -1.16 17.34 -1.87
C GLU A 85 0.18 17.44 -2.60
N ASP A 86 1.27 17.65 -1.88
CA ASP A 86 2.63 17.76 -2.42
C ASP A 86 3.26 16.41 -2.79
N GLY A 87 2.51 15.29 -2.66
CA GLY A 87 2.99 13.95 -3.03
C GLY A 87 3.86 13.28 -1.96
N GLY A 88 3.78 13.72 -0.71
CA GLY A 88 4.35 13.03 0.44
C GLY A 88 3.40 12.00 1.03
N ILE A 89 3.94 11.08 1.85
CA ILE A 89 3.17 10.15 2.68
C ILE A 89 3.19 10.66 4.11
N GLU A 90 2.00 10.92 4.66
CA GLU A 90 1.81 11.27 6.06
C GLU A 90 1.61 10.00 6.89
N PHE A 91 2.32 9.90 8.00
CA PHE A 91 2.22 8.81 8.96
C PHE A 91 1.44 9.22 10.21
N LYS A 92 0.87 8.25 10.91
CA LYS A 92 0.31 8.49 12.25
C LYS A 92 1.44 8.95 13.17
N GLY A 93 1.28 10.13 13.78
CA GLY A 93 2.35 10.80 14.53
C GLY A 93 2.84 12.08 13.85
N GLY A 94 2.38 12.35 12.61
CA GLY A 94 2.56 13.63 11.91
C GLY A 94 3.83 13.72 11.07
N ALA A 95 4.65 12.68 10.99
CA ALA A 95 5.79 12.66 10.07
C ALA A 95 5.31 12.61 8.62
N ILE A 96 5.95 13.40 7.74
CA ILE A 96 5.68 13.41 6.30
C ILE A 96 7.01 13.09 5.60
N ILE A 97 6.99 12.07 4.74
CA ILE A 97 8.16 11.63 3.97
C ILE A 97 7.77 11.62 2.48
N PRO A 98 8.64 12.07 1.56
CA PRO A 98 8.36 11.99 0.13
C PRO A 98 8.03 10.57 -0.33
N GLU A 99 7.01 10.40 -1.19
CA GLU A 99 6.53 9.08 -1.63
C GLU A 99 7.64 8.22 -2.23
N HIS A 100 8.52 8.81 -3.05
CA HIS A 100 9.63 8.08 -3.67
C HIS A 100 10.58 7.48 -2.61
N GLN A 101 10.90 8.22 -1.55
CA GLN A 101 11.76 7.77 -0.46
C GLN A 101 11.08 6.62 0.31
N VAL A 102 9.78 6.76 0.64
CA VAL A 102 9.05 5.67 1.30
C VAL A 102 9.02 4.42 0.41
N CYS A 103 8.82 4.57 -0.90
CA CYS A 103 8.83 3.45 -1.83
C CYS A 103 10.18 2.74 -1.91
N GLU A 104 11.27 3.47 -1.76
CA GLU A 104 12.63 2.93 -1.79
C GLU A 104 13.03 2.30 -0.46
N GLU A 105 12.78 2.98 0.65
CA GLU A 105 13.32 2.64 1.97
C GLU A 105 12.40 1.74 2.80
N TYR A 106 11.08 1.71 2.51
CA TYR A 106 10.11 0.99 3.33
C TYR A 106 9.49 -0.21 2.60
N VAL A 107 9.02 -1.16 3.40
CA VAL A 107 8.23 -2.32 2.95
C VAL A 107 7.00 -2.45 3.84
N LYS A 108 5.87 -2.92 3.28
CA LYS A 108 4.72 -3.28 4.10
C LYS A 108 5.07 -4.45 5.02
N ILE A 109 4.62 -4.40 6.26
CA ILE A 109 4.84 -5.49 7.21
C ILE A 109 4.32 -6.82 6.67
N ASP A 110 3.19 -6.79 5.97
CA ASP A 110 2.57 -7.98 5.41
C ASP A 110 3.35 -8.58 4.22
N ASP A 111 4.17 -7.77 3.54
CA ASP A 111 5.03 -8.18 2.42
C ASP A 111 6.45 -8.55 2.87
N ALA A 112 6.84 -8.20 4.09
CA ALA A 112 8.11 -8.60 4.67
C ALA A 112 8.09 -10.10 5.07
N LEU A 113 9.26 -10.73 5.07
CA LEU A 113 9.41 -12.14 5.38
C LEU A 113 9.67 -12.31 6.87
N TRP A 114 8.68 -12.85 7.59
CA TRP A 114 8.71 -13.12 9.03
C TRP A 114 8.72 -14.61 9.32
N TYR A 115 9.18 -15.02 10.51
CA TYR A 115 8.72 -16.24 11.13
C TYR A 115 7.35 -16.01 11.74
N TRP A 116 6.47 -17.00 11.67
CA TRP A 116 5.09 -16.94 12.15
C TRP A 116 4.83 -17.98 13.20
N GLU A 117 4.06 -17.63 14.21
CA GLU A 117 3.43 -18.59 15.09
C GLU A 117 1.98 -18.83 14.68
N PHE A 118 1.54 -20.05 14.85
CA PHE A 118 0.21 -20.52 14.49
C PHE A 118 -0.42 -21.23 15.68
N LYS A 119 -1.70 -20.95 15.97
CA LYS A 119 -2.44 -21.65 17.00
C LYS A 119 -3.25 -22.77 16.37
N MET A 120 -2.73 -24.00 16.44
CA MET A 120 -3.39 -25.21 15.96
C MET A 120 -4.15 -25.91 17.10
N SER A 121 -4.91 -26.96 16.78
CA SER A 121 -5.69 -27.73 17.78
C SER A 121 -4.83 -28.44 18.84
N ASP A 122 -3.60 -28.76 18.51
CA ASP A 122 -2.61 -29.43 19.36
C ASP A 122 -1.63 -28.46 20.06
N GLY A 123 -1.76 -27.13 19.79
CA GLY A 123 -0.95 -26.11 20.44
C GLY A 123 -0.39 -25.08 19.50
N TRP A 124 0.63 -24.36 19.97
CA TRP A 124 1.33 -23.34 19.20
C TRP A 124 2.49 -23.95 18.40
N HIS A 125 2.57 -23.57 17.13
CA HIS A 125 3.61 -23.99 16.20
C HIS A 125 4.31 -22.76 15.63
N ILE A 126 5.56 -22.93 15.19
CA ILE A 126 6.35 -21.88 14.56
C ILE A 126 6.70 -22.32 13.14
N SER A 127 6.62 -21.38 12.18
CA SER A 127 7.04 -21.65 10.81
C SER A 127 8.52 -22.02 10.74
N GLN A 128 8.88 -22.98 9.92
CA GLN A 128 10.27 -23.41 9.72
C GLN A 128 11.08 -22.42 8.85
N THR A 129 10.38 -21.61 8.06
CA THR A 129 10.96 -20.61 7.17
C THR A 129 10.26 -19.27 7.34
N ARG A 130 10.97 -18.20 6.93
CA ARG A 130 10.35 -16.88 6.82
C ARG A 130 9.45 -16.82 5.60
N MET A 131 8.29 -16.18 5.73
CA MET A 131 7.30 -16.00 4.67
C MET A 131 6.49 -14.73 4.88
N THR A 132 5.82 -14.25 3.84
CA THR A 132 4.88 -13.14 3.94
C THR A 132 3.62 -13.56 4.69
N ARG A 133 2.78 -12.59 5.08
CA ARG A 133 1.49 -12.89 5.71
C ARG A 133 0.60 -13.74 4.81
N SER A 134 0.54 -13.45 3.51
CA SER A 134 -0.28 -14.20 2.56
C SER A 134 0.18 -15.65 2.42
N GLU A 135 1.50 -15.89 2.38
CA GLU A 135 2.06 -17.24 2.33
C GLU A 135 1.77 -18.02 3.63
N ALA A 136 1.88 -17.35 4.79
CA ALA A 136 1.52 -17.96 6.07
C ALA A 136 0.02 -18.32 6.14
N ARG A 137 -0.87 -17.44 5.67
CA ARG A 137 -2.30 -17.73 5.57
C ARG A 137 -2.60 -18.88 4.63
N ALA A 138 -1.95 -18.94 3.47
CA ALA A 138 -2.12 -20.06 2.54
C ALA A 138 -1.69 -21.40 3.13
N LEU A 139 -0.71 -21.40 4.05
CA LEU A 139 -0.22 -22.61 4.70
C LEU A 139 -1.23 -23.17 5.72
N VAL A 140 -1.87 -22.33 6.53
CA VAL A 140 -2.67 -22.77 7.68
C VAL A 140 -4.18 -22.50 7.54
N GLY A 141 -4.59 -21.67 6.57
CA GLY A 141 -5.98 -21.26 6.34
C GLY A 141 -6.39 -20.01 7.12
N GLU A 142 -7.51 -19.43 6.70
CA GLU A 142 -8.00 -18.14 7.22
C GLU A 142 -8.51 -18.20 8.66
N SER A 143 -8.96 -19.37 9.12
CA SER A 143 -9.53 -19.57 10.46
C SER A 143 -8.51 -19.75 11.58
N VAL A 144 -7.22 -19.92 11.23
CA VAL A 144 -6.14 -20.13 12.21
C VAL A 144 -5.58 -18.79 12.64
N ASP A 145 -5.40 -18.59 13.95
CA ASP A 145 -4.71 -17.41 14.47
C ASP A 145 -3.23 -17.48 14.09
N ILE A 146 -2.73 -16.40 13.47
CA ILE A 146 -1.32 -16.26 13.11
C ILE A 146 -0.78 -14.94 13.65
N ALA A 147 0.45 -14.96 14.14
CA ALA A 147 1.17 -13.76 14.55
C ALA A 147 2.64 -13.79 14.07
N PRO A 148 3.18 -12.66 13.60
CA PRO A 148 4.59 -12.59 13.24
C PRO A 148 5.46 -12.54 14.50
N LEU A 149 6.57 -13.26 14.47
CA LEU A 149 7.57 -13.27 15.54
C LEU A 149 8.55 -12.10 15.36
N TYR A 150 8.13 -10.91 15.75
CA TYR A 150 8.90 -9.66 15.58
C TYR A 150 10.29 -9.73 16.21
N ALA A 151 10.44 -10.39 17.36
CA ALA A 151 11.72 -10.54 18.05
C ALA A 151 12.80 -11.27 17.21
N LEU A 152 12.40 -12.06 16.22
CA LEU A 152 13.32 -12.76 15.32
C LEU A 152 13.71 -11.93 14.08
N GLY A 153 13.25 -10.66 14.01
CA GLY A 153 13.48 -9.78 12.88
C GLY A 153 12.83 -10.30 11.59
N PHE A 154 13.01 -9.56 10.51
CA PHE A 154 12.45 -9.89 9.19
C PHE A 154 13.53 -9.92 8.11
N ARG A 155 13.13 -10.27 6.88
CA ARG A 155 13.91 -10.10 5.66
C ARG A 155 13.03 -9.44 4.60
N VAL A 156 13.65 -8.72 3.70
CA VAL A 156 13.01 -8.19 2.50
C VAL A 156 13.13 -9.23 1.39
N LYS A 157 12.07 -9.40 0.61
CA LYS A 157 12.10 -10.30 -0.56
C LYS A 157 13.07 -9.71 -1.60
N ASP A 158 14.03 -10.50 -2.06
CA ASP A 158 14.92 -10.06 -3.13
C ASP A 158 14.08 -9.80 -4.39
N THR A 159 14.06 -8.56 -4.85
CA THR A 159 13.53 -8.19 -6.16
C THR A 159 14.59 -8.57 -7.20
N LYS A 160 14.34 -9.69 -7.88
CA LYS A 160 15.12 -10.05 -9.08
C LYS A 160 14.70 -9.20 -10.26
#